data_9ce619d2960c5a38386ac830a0bdbf5a
#
_entry.id   9ce619d2960c5a38386ac830a0bdbf5a
#
_cell.length_a   1.000
_cell.length_b   1.000
_cell.length_c   1.000
_cell.angle_alpha   90.00
_cell.angle_beta   90.00
_cell.angle_gamma   90.00
#
_symmetry.space_group_name_H-M   'P 1'
#
loop_
_entity.id
_entity.type
_entity.pdbx_description
1 polymer ?
#
loop_
_entity_poly.entity_id
_entity_poly.type
_entity_poly.pdbx_seq_one_letter_code
_entity_poly.pdbx_strand_id
1 'polypeptide(L)'
;AEASVWKMVFGGKNCVAKVAEPKLWRAKELDVRLRNERIQNEARTNLKCMRAGIPIALINFIDRPTTTLIMEELSGPTVKQAIFDISTNDENESADPANHENDDVPPEIAKSMEEIGAIIAKMHENDIVHGDLTTSNFMLHNGSVRAIDFGLSFISTFAEDKAVDLYVLLLHLTQVRRTF
;
A
#
# COMPACT_ATOMS: atom_id res chain seq x y z
N ALA A 1 -11.56 -0.98 -10.05
CA ALA A 1 -11.24 -0.59 -8.66
C ALA A 1 -12.08 -1.40 -7.68
N GLU A 2 -11.53 -1.76 -6.52
CA GLU A 2 -12.25 -2.54 -5.50
C GLU A 2 -12.88 -1.63 -4.43
N ALA A 3 -12.41 -0.40 -4.32
CA ALA A 3 -12.92 0.62 -3.41
C ALA A 3 -12.85 2.01 -4.03
N SER A 4 -13.74 2.90 -3.59
CA SER A 4 -13.68 4.34 -3.84
C SER A 4 -13.08 5.05 -2.63
N VAL A 5 -12.26 6.06 -2.86
CA VAL A 5 -11.60 6.84 -1.80
C VAL A 5 -12.02 8.30 -1.92
N TRP A 6 -12.52 8.87 -0.82
CA TRP A 6 -13.03 10.24 -0.75
C TRP A 6 -12.34 11.00 0.38
N LYS A 7 -11.87 12.21 0.10
CA LYS A 7 -11.36 13.10 1.16
C LYS A 7 -12.49 13.64 1.99
N MET A 8 -12.29 13.71 3.31
CA MET A 8 -13.28 14.23 4.26
C MET A 8 -12.61 14.78 5.52
N VAL A 9 -13.38 15.48 6.32
CA VAL A 9 -12.97 15.88 7.68
C VAL A 9 -13.74 15.02 8.68
N PHE A 10 -13.02 14.36 9.58
CA PHE A 10 -13.59 13.57 10.67
C PHE A 10 -12.94 13.93 12.00
N GLY A 11 -13.75 14.29 12.99
CA GLY A 11 -13.22 14.72 14.30
C GLY A 11 -12.26 15.92 14.23
N GLY A 12 -12.44 16.84 13.25
CA GLY A 12 -11.57 18.00 13.06
C GLY A 12 -10.22 17.69 12.38
N LYS A 13 -10.03 16.48 11.86
CA LYS A 13 -8.81 16.05 11.16
C LYS A 13 -9.12 15.70 9.71
N ASN A 14 -8.16 15.94 8.83
CA ASN A 14 -8.24 15.47 7.45
C ASN A 14 -8.13 13.94 7.43
N CYS A 15 -9.08 13.30 6.74
CA CYS A 15 -9.23 11.87 6.65
C CYS A 15 -9.61 11.48 5.21
N VAL A 16 -9.51 10.20 4.94
CA VAL A 16 -10.08 9.58 3.74
C VAL A 16 -11.12 8.54 4.14
N ALA A 17 -12.26 8.53 3.42
CA ALA A 17 -13.24 7.46 3.49
C ALA A 17 -12.98 6.47 2.35
N LYS A 18 -12.59 5.25 2.70
CA LYS A 18 -12.43 4.12 1.77
C LYS A 18 -13.71 3.30 1.81
N VAL A 19 -14.48 3.35 0.72
CA VAL A 19 -15.77 2.66 0.58
C VAL A 19 -15.60 1.44 -0.30
N ALA A 20 -15.91 0.25 0.22
CA ALA A 20 -15.87 -0.97 -0.57
C ALA A 20 -17.11 -1.05 -1.47
N GLU A 21 -16.92 -0.88 -2.78
CA GLU A 21 -18.01 -0.83 -3.75
C GLU A 21 -18.61 -2.22 -4.04
N PRO A 22 -19.97 -2.31 -4.13
CA PRO A 22 -20.63 -3.55 -4.52
C PRO A 22 -20.23 -4.00 -5.93
N LYS A 23 -20.04 -5.31 -6.09
CA LYS A 23 -19.74 -5.92 -7.40
C LYS A 23 -21.02 -6.51 -8.00
N LEU A 24 -21.56 -5.86 -9.01
CA LEU A 24 -22.83 -6.25 -9.66
C LEU A 24 -22.82 -7.65 -10.30
N TRP A 25 -21.63 -8.16 -10.61
CA TRP A 25 -21.45 -9.50 -11.20
C TRP A 25 -21.34 -10.64 -10.16
N ARG A 26 -21.36 -10.30 -8.86
CA ARG A 26 -21.37 -11.28 -7.75
C ARG A 26 -22.79 -11.48 -7.23
N ALA A 27 -23.08 -12.68 -6.71
CA ALA A 27 -24.26 -12.88 -5.91
C ALA A 27 -24.25 -11.92 -4.71
N LYS A 28 -25.37 -11.25 -4.44
CA LYS A 28 -25.46 -10.16 -3.45
C LYS A 28 -24.99 -10.57 -2.06
N GLU A 29 -25.40 -11.76 -1.60
CA GLU A 29 -25.05 -12.29 -0.28
C GLU A 29 -23.54 -12.56 -0.17
N LEU A 30 -22.94 -13.10 -1.23
CA LEU A 30 -21.50 -13.35 -1.31
C LEU A 30 -20.72 -12.02 -1.31
N ASP A 31 -21.16 -11.04 -2.09
CA ASP A 31 -20.51 -9.74 -2.18
C ASP A 31 -20.51 -9.02 -0.82
N VAL A 32 -21.64 -8.97 -0.14
CA VAL A 32 -21.77 -8.38 1.20
C VAL A 32 -20.83 -9.08 2.20
N ARG A 33 -20.78 -10.42 2.18
CA ARG A 33 -19.90 -11.19 3.06
C ARG A 33 -18.43 -10.86 2.79
N LEU A 34 -17.98 -10.90 1.54
CA LEU A 34 -16.58 -10.64 1.18
C LEU A 34 -16.15 -9.22 1.51
N ARG A 35 -17.02 -8.22 1.29
CA ARG A 35 -16.70 -6.83 1.66
C ARG A 35 -16.55 -6.67 3.17
N ASN A 36 -17.44 -7.28 3.95
CA ASN A 36 -17.35 -7.25 5.41
C ASN A 36 -16.11 -8.00 5.94
N GLU A 37 -15.76 -9.15 5.37
CA GLU A 37 -14.55 -9.88 5.72
C GLU A 37 -13.29 -9.06 5.47
N ARG A 38 -13.19 -8.39 4.30
CA ARG A 38 -12.07 -7.50 3.96
C ARG A 38 -11.92 -6.35 4.94
N ILE A 39 -13.00 -5.63 5.24
CA ILE A 39 -12.98 -4.53 6.21
C ILE A 39 -12.54 -5.01 7.59
N GLN A 40 -13.03 -6.16 8.03
CA GLN A 40 -12.63 -6.73 9.32
C GLN A 40 -11.16 -7.12 9.34
N ASN A 41 -10.65 -7.72 8.26
CA ASN A 41 -9.24 -8.08 8.14
C ASN A 41 -8.36 -6.84 8.15
N GLU A 42 -8.71 -5.83 7.36
CA GLU A 42 -7.99 -4.55 7.30
C GLU A 42 -7.94 -3.88 8.69
N ALA A 43 -9.06 -3.85 9.39
CA ALA A 43 -9.13 -3.27 10.73
C ALA A 43 -8.30 -4.04 11.77
N ARG A 44 -8.36 -5.38 11.75
CA ARG A 44 -7.59 -6.22 12.68
C ARG A 44 -6.09 -6.11 12.43
N THR A 45 -5.69 -6.14 11.17
CA THR A 45 -4.29 -6.02 10.78
C THR A 45 -3.76 -4.63 11.10
N ASN A 46 -4.53 -3.56 10.81
CA ASN A 46 -4.17 -2.19 11.15
C ASN A 46 -3.92 -2.04 12.66
N LEU A 47 -4.79 -2.58 13.51
CA LEU A 47 -4.60 -2.57 14.96
C LEU A 47 -3.35 -3.35 15.40
N LYS A 48 -3.05 -4.49 14.76
CA LYS A 48 -1.84 -5.27 15.06
C LYS A 48 -0.59 -4.53 14.63
N CYS A 49 -0.59 -3.93 13.44
CA CYS A 49 0.51 -3.09 12.95
C CYS A 49 0.76 -1.89 13.86
N MET A 50 -0.31 -1.18 14.26
CA MET A 50 -0.20 -0.05 15.20
C MET A 50 0.46 -0.47 16.52
N ARG A 51 0.05 -1.59 17.10
CA ARG A 51 0.63 -2.12 18.35
C ARG A 51 2.09 -2.54 18.20
N ALA A 52 2.47 -3.04 17.04
CA ALA A 52 3.84 -3.39 16.70
C ALA A 52 4.69 -2.16 16.33
N GLY A 53 4.10 -0.95 16.25
CA GLY A 53 4.77 0.27 15.82
C GLY A 53 5.22 0.22 14.37
N ILE A 54 4.45 -0.46 13.50
CA ILE A 54 4.67 -0.49 12.06
C ILE A 54 4.06 0.78 11.46
N PRO A 55 4.78 1.52 10.60
CA PRO A 55 4.26 2.73 9.94
C PRO A 55 3.13 2.39 8.96
N ILE A 56 1.92 2.82 9.28
CA ILE A 56 0.69 2.56 8.49
C ILE A 56 -0.21 3.79 8.45
N ALA A 57 -1.18 3.83 7.52
CA ALA A 57 -2.32 4.73 7.62
C ALA A 57 -3.28 4.23 8.71
N LEU A 58 -3.51 5.05 9.74
CA LEU A 58 -4.34 4.64 10.88
C LEU A 58 -5.84 4.68 10.54
N ILE A 59 -6.57 3.63 10.93
CA ILE A 59 -8.03 3.62 10.86
C ILE A 59 -8.59 4.35 12.08
N ASN A 60 -9.38 5.40 11.82
CA ASN A 60 -10.04 6.22 12.84
C ASN A 60 -11.45 5.72 13.17
N PHE A 61 -12.18 5.20 12.18
CA PHE A 61 -13.56 4.74 12.35
C PHE A 61 -13.92 3.67 11.32
N ILE A 62 -14.84 2.78 11.68
CA ILE A 62 -15.32 1.68 10.84
C ILE A 62 -16.84 1.73 10.81
N ASP A 63 -17.41 1.99 9.63
CA ASP A 63 -18.82 1.87 9.37
C ASP A 63 -19.13 0.56 8.64
N ARG A 64 -19.60 -0.45 9.38
CA ARG A 64 -19.90 -1.77 8.83
C ARG A 64 -21.11 -1.79 7.90
N PRO A 65 -22.23 -1.09 8.21
CA PRO A 65 -23.40 -1.03 7.34
C PRO A 65 -23.08 -0.53 5.92
N THR A 66 -22.27 0.50 5.80
CA THR A 66 -21.87 1.06 4.51
C THR A 66 -20.57 0.47 3.97
N THR A 67 -19.94 -0.47 4.69
CA THR A 67 -18.62 -1.03 4.36
C THR A 67 -17.57 0.04 4.10
N THR A 68 -17.50 1.03 5.01
CA THR A 68 -16.60 2.20 4.92
C THR A 68 -15.56 2.21 6.03
N LEU A 69 -14.31 2.48 5.68
CA LEU A 69 -13.23 2.79 6.62
C LEU A 69 -12.90 4.28 6.53
N ILE A 70 -12.88 4.96 7.67
CA ILE A 70 -12.36 6.32 7.78
C ILE A 70 -10.95 6.23 8.31
N MET A 71 -9.99 6.72 7.53
CA MET A 71 -8.56 6.56 7.78
C MET A 71 -7.85 7.91 7.78
N GLU A 72 -6.66 7.95 8.36
CA GLU A 72 -5.73 9.08 8.24
C GLU A 72 -5.49 9.41 6.77
N GLU A 73 -5.56 10.71 6.41
CA GLU A 73 -5.15 11.16 5.09
C GLU A 73 -3.62 11.22 5.03
N LEU A 74 -3.01 10.48 4.10
CA LEU A 74 -1.61 10.59 3.78
C LEU A 74 -1.41 11.61 2.65
N SER A 75 -0.47 12.54 2.81
CA SER A 75 -0.34 13.72 1.94
C SER A 75 0.46 13.52 0.67
N GLY A 76 1.27 12.47 0.59
CA GLY A 76 2.17 12.21 -0.54
C GLY A 76 1.63 11.22 -1.56
N PRO A 77 2.37 10.99 -2.66
CA PRO A 77 2.03 9.99 -3.66
C PRO A 77 2.29 8.56 -3.16
N THR A 78 1.79 7.57 -3.90
CA THR A 78 2.27 6.20 -3.73
C THR A 78 3.72 6.08 -4.19
N VAL A 79 4.46 5.12 -3.64
CA VAL A 79 5.85 4.88 -4.07
C VAL A 79 5.91 4.52 -5.55
N LYS A 80 4.92 3.79 -6.07
CA LYS A 80 4.79 3.55 -7.51
C LYS A 80 4.71 4.85 -8.31
N GLN A 81 3.88 5.80 -7.87
CA GLN A 81 3.75 7.09 -8.56
C GLN A 81 5.05 7.90 -8.49
N ALA A 82 5.71 7.93 -7.33
CA ALA A 82 6.99 8.64 -7.16
C ALA A 82 8.08 8.07 -8.08
N ILE A 83 8.17 6.74 -8.23
CA ILE A 83 9.09 6.11 -9.17
C ILE A 83 8.77 6.54 -10.61
N PHE A 84 7.50 6.49 -10.99
CA PHE A 84 7.05 6.87 -12.33
C PHE A 84 7.35 8.35 -12.66
N ASP A 85 7.07 9.26 -11.71
CA ASP A 85 7.26 10.71 -11.90
C ASP A 85 8.76 11.06 -12.09
N ILE A 86 9.67 10.35 -11.42
CA ILE A 86 11.12 10.54 -11.59
C ILE A 86 11.55 10.08 -12.98
N SER A 87 11.14 8.88 -13.40
CA SER A 87 11.53 8.35 -14.71
C SER A 87 11.05 9.20 -15.88
N THR A 88 9.87 9.79 -15.79
CA THR A 88 9.34 10.67 -16.85
C THR A 88 10.02 12.04 -16.89
N ASN A 89 10.62 12.49 -15.79
CA ASN A 89 11.37 13.75 -15.76
C ASN A 89 12.77 13.59 -16.38
N ASP A 90 13.43 12.44 -16.18
CA ASP A 90 14.75 12.16 -16.74
C ASP A 90 14.73 12.07 -18.28
N GLU A 91 13.64 11.58 -18.89
CA GLU A 91 13.48 11.55 -20.36
C GLU A 91 13.39 12.94 -21.00
N ASN A 92 12.96 13.97 -20.25
CA ASN A 92 12.83 15.34 -20.77
C ASN A 92 14.14 16.17 -20.65
N GLU A 93 15.12 15.73 -19.87
CA GLU A 93 16.37 16.48 -19.65
C GLU A 93 17.60 15.94 -20.42
N SER A 94 17.58 14.70 -20.92
CA SER A 94 18.75 14.08 -21.57
C SER A 94 18.51 13.70 -23.04
N ALA A 95 18.82 14.61 -23.97
CA ALA A 95 18.91 14.33 -25.41
C ALA A 95 20.31 13.84 -25.85
N ASP A 96 21.14 13.29 -24.96
CA ASP A 96 22.49 12.81 -25.32
C ASP A 96 22.59 11.28 -25.08
N PRO A 97 22.59 10.46 -26.16
CA PRO A 97 22.58 9.00 -26.05
C PRO A 97 23.89 8.37 -25.57
N ALA A 98 24.90 9.16 -25.22
CA ALA A 98 26.24 8.68 -24.85
C ALA A 98 26.47 8.52 -23.33
N ASN A 99 25.50 8.89 -22.47
CA ASN A 99 25.71 8.95 -21.02
C ASN A 99 24.81 7.97 -20.21
N HIS A 100 24.40 6.84 -20.78
CA HIS A 100 23.56 5.83 -20.09
C HIS A 100 24.35 4.84 -19.21
N GLU A 101 25.52 5.18 -18.68
CA GLU A 101 26.29 4.26 -17.82
C GLU A 101 26.11 4.44 -16.31
N ASN A 102 25.23 5.33 -15.84
CA ASN A 102 24.93 5.43 -14.41
C ASN A 102 23.45 5.09 -14.15
N ASP A 103 23.19 3.80 -13.99
CA ASP A 103 21.93 3.20 -13.49
C ASP A 103 21.74 3.47 -11.97
N ASP A 104 22.18 4.62 -11.47
CA ASP A 104 22.09 4.96 -10.05
C ASP A 104 20.65 5.33 -9.69
N VAL A 105 20.02 4.45 -8.89
CA VAL A 105 18.67 4.70 -8.34
C VAL A 105 18.70 6.02 -7.55
N PRO A 106 17.78 6.98 -7.83
CA PRO A 106 17.74 8.24 -7.11
C PRO A 106 17.74 8.02 -5.59
N PRO A 107 18.52 8.81 -4.81
CA PRO A 107 18.68 8.59 -3.36
C PRO A 107 17.35 8.54 -2.59
N GLU A 108 16.35 9.29 -3.04
CA GLU A 108 15.00 9.31 -2.43
C GLU A 108 14.25 7.99 -2.63
N ILE A 109 14.41 7.38 -3.81
CA ILE A 109 13.82 6.05 -4.09
C ILE A 109 14.57 4.98 -3.33
N ALA A 110 15.92 5.03 -3.30
CA ALA A 110 16.72 4.08 -2.54
C ALA A 110 16.31 4.10 -1.05
N LYS A 111 16.20 5.28 -0.46
CA LYS A 111 15.73 5.45 0.92
C LYS A 111 14.30 4.87 1.11
N SER A 112 13.40 5.13 0.18
CA SER A 112 12.04 4.59 0.24
C SER A 112 12.01 3.07 0.19
N MET A 113 12.89 2.44 -0.61
CA MET A 113 13.01 0.99 -0.69
C MET A 113 13.57 0.38 0.62
N GLU A 114 14.53 1.05 1.26
CA GLU A 114 15.04 0.65 2.58
C GLU A 114 13.93 0.69 3.64
N GLU A 115 13.13 1.77 3.67
CA GLU A 115 12.02 1.91 4.59
C GLU A 115 10.93 0.84 4.34
N ILE A 116 10.61 0.53 3.07
CA ILE A 116 9.71 -0.56 2.69
C ILE A 116 10.24 -1.89 3.23
N GLY A 117 11.53 -2.18 3.01
CA GLY A 117 12.17 -3.40 3.52
C GLY A 117 12.05 -3.53 5.04
N ALA A 118 12.28 -2.43 5.78
CA ALA A 118 12.14 -2.39 7.23
C ALA A 118 10.69 -2.61 7.69
N ILE A 119 9.70 -2.03 6.99
CA ILE A 119 8.27 -2.22 7.26
C ILE A 119 7.91 -3.70 7.06
N ILE A 120 8.30 -4.30 5.94
CA ILE A 120 8.01 -5.70 5.61
C ILE A 120 8.64 -6.64 6.63
N ALA A 121 9.93 -6.44 6.97
CA ALA A 121 10.61 -7.24 7.98
C ALA A 121 9.83 -7.22 9.29
N LYS A 122 9.42 -6.04 9.76
CA LYS A 122 8.66 -5.88 10.99
C LYS A 122 7.26 -6.49 10.92
N MET A 123 6.60 -6.46 9.75
CA MET A 123 5.34 -7.17 9.52
C MET A 123 5.53 -8.68 9.66
N HIS A 124 6.50 -9.25 8.94
CA HIS A 124 6.78 -10.69 8.94
C HIS A 124 7.27 -11.20 10.31
N GLU A 125 8.04 -10.41 11.08
CA GLU A 125 8.41 -10.72 12.46
C GLU A 125 7.18 -10.81 13.38
N ASN A 126 6.12 -10.07 13.08
CA ASN A 126 4.85 -10.10 13.80
C ASN A 126 3.81 -11.03 13.15
N ASP A 127 4.24 -11.94 12.27
CA ASP A 127 3.39 -12.90 11.55
C ASP A 127 2.28 -12.26 10.72
N ILE A 128 2.48 -11.04 10.26
CA ILE A 128 1.56 -10.32 9.38
C ILE A 128 2.03 -10.51 7.94
N VAL A 129 1.19 -11.13 7.11
CA VAL A 129 1.35 -11.23 5.66
C VAL A 129 0.42 -10.21 5.02
N HIS A 130 0.92 -9.40 4.09
CA HIS A 130 0.13 -8.34 3.44
C HIS A 130 -0.90 -8.91 2.47
N GLY A 131 -0.49 -9.91 1.70
CA GLY A 131 -1.33 -10.59 0.71
C GLY A 131 -1.52 -9.84 -0.61
N ASP A 132 -1.01 -8.59 -0.71
CA ASP A 132 -0.98 -7.77 -1.93
C ASP A 132 0.20 -6.78 -1.86
N LEU A 133 1.41 -7.29 -1.69
CA LEU A 133 2.59 -6.48 -1.42
C LEU A 133 3.13 -5.86 -2.72
N THR A 134 2.67 -4.65 -3.04
CA THR A 134 3.07 -3.88 -4.23
C THR A 134 3.51 -2.47 -3.86
N THR A 135 4.29 -1.81 -4.72
CA THR A 135 4.70 -0.40 -4.52
C THR A 135 3.53 0.58 -4.53
N SER A 136 2.35 0.17 -5.02
CA SER A 136 1.11 0.95 -4.93
C SER A 136 0.51 0.97 -3.52
N ASN A 137 0.87 -0.01 -2.68
CA ASN A 137 0.38 -0.16 -1.31
C ASN A 137 1.34 0.43 -0.26
N PHE A 138 2.25 1.29 -0.73
CA PHE A 138 3.08 2.16 0.11
C PHE A 138 2.94 3.61 -0.33
N MET A 139 2.76 4.51 0.62
CA MET A 139 2.63 5.96 0.38
C MET A 139 3.73 6.73 1.10
N LEU A 140 4.20 7.79 0.45
CA LEU A 140 5.07 8.77 1.08
C LEU A 140 4.23 9.70 1.96
N HIS A 141 4.66 9.95 3.19
CA HIS A 141 3.99 10.87 4.11
C HIS A 141 5.01 11.52 5.04
N ASN A 142 5.14 12.85 4.97
CA ASN A 142 6.08 13.62 5.79
C ASN A 142 7.52 13.08 5.74
N GLY A 143 7.99 12.70 4.55
CA GLY A 143 9.36 12.22 4.32
C GLY A 143 9.64 10.78 4.78
N SER A 144 8.61 10.00 5.09
CA SER A 144 8.71 8.58 5.43
C SER A 144 7.66 7.74 4.70
N VAL A 145 7.89 6.43 4.63
CA VAL A 145 6.96 5.48 3.99
C VAL A 145 5.93 4.95 4.98
N ARG A 146 4.70 4.81 4.53
CA ARG A 146 3.61 4.15 5.25
C ARG A 146 2.94 3.09 4.40
N ALA A 147 2.69 1.91 4.99
CA ALA A 147 1.94 0.85 4.33
C ALA A 147 0.43 1.14 4.41
N ILE A 148 -0.29 0.76 3.35
CA ILE A 148 -1.74 0.93 3.21
C ILE A 148 -2.38 -0.35 2.66
N ASP A 149 -3.71 -0.44 2.74
CA ASP A 149 -4.54 -1.49 2.13
C ASP A 149 -4.27 -2.92 2.61
N PHE A 150 -4.65 -3.20 3.84
CA PHE A 150 -4.56 -4.54 4.44
C PHE A 150 -5.79 -5.43 4.19
N GLY A 151 -6.59 -5.15 3.16
CA GLY A 151 -7.83 -5.88 2.88
C GLY A 151 -7.65 -7.36 2.53
N LEU A 152 -6.47 -7.75 2.04
CA LEU A 152 -6.10 -9.14 1.73
C LEU A 152 -5.12 -9.74 2.75
N SER A 153 -4.78 -9.01 3.81
CA SER A 153 -3.81 -9.45 4.81
C SER A 153 -4.33 -10.59 5.67
N PHE A 154 -3.43 -11.38 6.19
CA PHE A 154 -3.72 -12.47 7.12
C PHE A 154 -2.56 -12.72 8.07
N ILE A 155 -2.80 -13.52 9.08
CA ILE A 155 -1.77 -13.90 10.07
C ILE A 155 -1.25 -15.29 9.72
N SER A 156 0.08 -15.40 9.55
CA SER A 156 0.73 -16.67 9.28
C SER A 156 2.15 -16.71 9.86
N THR A 157 2.47 -17.82 10.49
CA THR A 157 3.83 -18.14 10.96
C THR A 157 4.66 -18.86 9.89
N PHE A 158 4.04 -19.27 8.78
CA PHE A 158 4.70 -20.05 7.74
C PHE A 158 5.65 -19.17 6.90
N ALA A 159 6.86 -19.67 6.69
CA ALA A 159 7.86 -19.00 5.88
C ALA A 159 7.43 -18.89 4.40
N GLU A 160 6.68 -19.86 3.92
CA GLU A 160 6.15 -19.93 2.56
C GLU A 160 5.21 -18.76 2.25
N ASP A 161 4.31 -18.42 3.17
CA ASP A 161 3.39 -17.29 2.99
C ASP A 161 4.15 -15.95 2.96
N LYS A 162 5.16 -15.79 3.84
CA LYS A 162 6.04 -14.62 3.86
C LYS A 162 6.88 -14.54 2.58
N ALA A 163 7.34 -15.69 2.04
CA ALA A 163 8.08 -15.74 0.78
C ALA A 163 7.20 -15.36 -0.42
N VAL A 164 5.93 -15.77 -0.45
CA VAL A 164 4.97 -15.38 -1.49
C VAL A 164 4.75 -13.87 -1.47
N ASP A 165 4.63 -13.27 -0.31
CA ASP A 165 4.47 -11.82 -0.13
C ASP A 165 5.66 -11.07 -0.76
N LEU A 166 6.90 -11.49 -0.46
CA LEU A 166 8.12 -10.93 -1.05
C LEU A 166 8.21 -11.17 -2.57
N TYR A 167 7.78 -12.34 -3.03
CA TYR A 167 7.78 -12.67 -4.46
C TYR A 167 6.84 -11.76 -5.25
N VAL A 168 5.66 -11.44 -4.72
CA VAL A 168 4.70 -10.50 -5.33
C VAL A 168 5.35 -9.11 -5.46
N LEU A 169 6.04 -8.63 -4.43
CA LEU A 169 6.76 -7.35 -4.51
C LEU A 169 7.85 -7.37 -5.58
N LEU A 170 8.66 -8.43 -5.62
CA LEU A 170 9.72 -8.57 -6.62
C LEU A 170 9.18 -8.56 -8.05
N LEU A 171 8.09 -9.28 -8.31
CA LEU A 171 7.43 -9.27 -9.61
C LEU A 171 6.96 -7.86 -9.98
N HIS A 172 6.36 -7.15 -9.03
CA HIS A 172 5.87 -5.79 -9.27
C HIS A 172 7.02 -4.82 -9.56
N LEU A 173 8.13 -4.89 -8.82
CA LEU A 173 9.32 -4.07 -9.07
C LEU A 173 9.95 -4.37 -10.45
N THR A 174 10.01 -5.63 -10.87
CA THR A 174 10.53 -6.00 -12.19
C THR A 174 9.62 -5.54 -13.34
N GLN A 175 8.30 -5.48 -13.12
CA GLN A 175 7.37 -4.93 -14.11
C GLN A 175 7.51 -3.41 -14.22
N VAL A 176 7.63 -2.70 -13.12
CA VAL A 176 7.88 -1.25 -13.11
C VAL A 176 9.15 -0.93 -13.88
N ARG A 177 10.25 -1.70 -13.66
CA ARG A 177 11.52 -1.50 -14.38
C ARG A 177 11.45 -1.77 -15.88
N ARG A 178 10.51 -2.59 -16.36
CA ARG A 178 10.34 -2.89 -17.80
C ARG A 178 9.50 -1.86 -18.55
N THR A 179 8.87 -0.94 -17.85
CA THR A 179 8.08 0.14 -18.44
C THR A 179 8.94 1.37 -18.74
N PHE A 180 10.23 1.27 -18.44
CA PHE A 180 11.32 2.20 -18.76
C PHE A 180 12.33 1.48 -19.66
#